data_fae82b27a3ace737ca6eef9d86e0b560
#
_entry.id   fae82b27a3ace737ca6eef9d86e0b560
#
_cell.length_a   1.000
_cell.length_b   1.000
_cell.length_c   1.000
_cell.angle_alpha   90.00
_cell.angle_beta   90.00
_cell.angle_gamma   90.00
#
_symmetry.space_group_name_H-M   'P 1'
#
loop_
_entity.id
_entity.type
_entity.pdbx_description
1 polymer ?
#
loop_
_entity_poly.entity_id
_entity_poly.type
_entity_poly.pdbx_seq_one_letter_code
_entity_poly.pdbx_strand_id
1 'polypeptide(L)'
;TSGEGGAIVTDDKKLFEKLKQIRNHGLAKNKLTTTFGLNLRLSEINAAIAKIQMKKLPRLLNERKNNAQILTNLLKNYDIILPKQRKNETVNWYLYTVALKNRDKAMKKLNASGIGARIYYSPSIHKMPYYKTKLRLPNTEWAASHVLSLPVHPKVRKSDLARMKKILIDSRN
;
A
#
# COMPACT_ATOMS: atom_id res chain seq x y z
N THR A 1 11.43 3.59 -2.89
CA THR A 1 11.93 3.18 -1.57
C THR A 1 13.36 3.62 -1.36
N SER A 2 13.75 3.83 -0.11
CA SER A 2 15.09 4.20 0.31
C SER A 2 15.63 3.27 1.43
N GLY A 3 15.14 2.06 1.51
CA GLY A 3 15.23 1.21 2.67
C GLY A 3 14.12 1.56 3.65
N GLU A 4 14.45 1.96 4.86
CA GLU A 4 13.50 2.50 5.83
C GLU A 4 13.56 4.03 5.88
N GLY A 5 12.45 4.66 6.22
CA GLY A 5 12.36 6.11 6.37
C GLY A 5 11.01 6.69 5.96
N GLY A 6 10.86 7.99 6.21
CA GLY A 6 9.69 8.76 5.84
C GLY A 6 10.00 10.24 5.76
N ALA A 7 9.06 11.01 5.24
CA ALA A 7 9.15 12.45 5.16
C ALA A 7 7.81 13.08 5.55
N ILE A 8 7.87 14.18 6.29
CA ILE A 8 6.72 15.02 6.60
C ILE A 8 6.97 16.37 5.92
N VAL A 9 5.98 16.86 5.19
CA VAL A 9 6.00 18.14 4.49
C VAL A 9 4.91 19.03 5.07
N THR A 10 5.23 20.29 5.37
CA THR A 10 4.28 21.26 5.93
C THR A 10 4.69 22.69 5.59
N ASP A 11 3.71 23.55 5.37
CA ASP A 11 3.88 25.01 5.23
C ASP A 11 3.77 25.75 6.58
N ASP A 12 3.35 25.05 7.65
CA ASP A 12 3.31 25.58 9.02
C ASP A 12 4.71 25.58 9.63
N LYS A 13 5.28 26.78 9.78
CA LYS A 13 6.61 26.98 10.37
C LYS A 13 6.71 26.50 11.82
N LYS A 14 5.66 26.66 12.62
CA LYS A 14 5.67 26.20 14.03
C LYS A 14 5.69 24.68 14.09
N LEU A 15 4.87 24.03 13.27
CA LEU A 15 4.85 22.57 13.15
C LEU A 15 6.21 22.04 12.65
N PHE A 16 6.82 22.68 11.65
CA PHE A 16 8.14 22.31 11.14
C PHE A 16 9.22 22.32 12.24
N GLU A 17 9.30 23.40 13.04
CA GLU A 17 10.29 23.47 14.13
C GLU A 17 10.01 22.43 15.23
N LYS A 18 8.75 22.18 15.56
CA LYS A 18 8.36 21.11 16.51
C LYS A 18 8.75 19.72 15.99
N LEU A 19 8.51 19.43 14.72
CA LEU A 19 8.89 18.15 14.10
C LEU A 19 10.42 17.94 14.08
N LYS A 20 11.20 19.00 13.85
CA LYS A 20 12.66 18.94 13.93
C LYS A 20 13.14 18.55 15.35
N GLN A 21 12.52 19.11 16.39
CA GLN A 21 12.82 18.75 17.78
C GLN A 21 12.45 17.28 18.06
N ILE A 22 11.21 16.88 17.77
CA ILE A 22 10.72 15.52 17.98
C ILE A 22 11.63 14.48 17.31
N ARG A 23 12.02 14.74 16.05
CA ARG A 23 12.91 13.87 15.28
C ARG A 23 14.28 13.68 15.92
N ASN A 24 14.74 14.64 16.72
CA ASN A 24 16.08 14.67 17.31
C ASN A 24 16.01 14.82 18.83
N HIS A 25 15.49 13.81 19.53
CA HIS A 25 15.49 13.68 20.99
C HIS A 25 14.77 14.83 21.74
N GLY A 26 13.91 15.60 21.10
CA GLY A 26 13.25 16.76 21.67
C GLY A 26 14.18 17.97 21.92
N LEU A 27 15.36 18.01 21.27
CA LEU A 27 16.37 19.04 21.47
C LEU A 27 15.93 20.38 20.90
N ALA A 28 15.99 21.43 21.74
CA ALA A 28 15.91 22.81 21.33
C ALA A 28 17.26 23.32 20.77
N LYS A 29 17.29 24.56 20.25
CA LYS A 29 18.51 25.21 19.71
C LYS A 29 19.67 25.28 20.70
N ASN A 30 19.37 25.43 22.00
CA ASN A 30 20.33 25.42 23.10
C ASN A 30 20.80 24.03 23.54
N LYS A 31 20.48 22.99 22.77
CA LYS A 31 20.79 21.57 23.04
C LYS A 31 20.14 20.99 24.33
N LEU A 32 19.15 21.67 24.89
CA LEU A 32 18.35 21.12 25.98
C LEU A 32 17.14 20.37 25.43
N THR A 33 16.80 19.24 26.02
CA THR A 33 15.55 18.53 25.73
C THR A 33 14.39 19.29 26.34
N THR A 34 13.52 19.86 25.53
CA THR A 34 12.38 20.69 25.96
C THR A 34 11.02 20.08 25.63
N THR A 35 11.02 18.97 24.89
CA THR A 35 9.80 18.22 24.55
C THR A 35 10.13 16.74 24.38
N PHE A 36 9.10 15.90 24.35
CA PHE A 36 9.28 14.49 23.97
C PHE A 36 9.88 14.40 22.55
N GLY A 37 10.83 13.48 22.37
CA GLY A 37 11.43 13.22 21.07
C GLY A 37 12.12 11.87 20.99
N LEU A 38 12.33 11.41 19.78
CA LEU A 38 12.95 10.12 19.45
C LEU A 38 14.15 10.34 18.53
N ASN A 39 14.94 9.31 18.32
CA ASN A 39 15.97 9.31 17.29
C ASN A 39 15.37 8.86 15.95
N LEU A 40 14.74 9.80 15.24
CA LEU A 40 14.08 9.56 13.96
C LEU A 40 14.87 10.19 12.79
N ARG A 41 16.18 10.20 12.89
CA ARG A 41 17.05 10.75 11.84
C ARG A 41 17.15 9.79 10.66
N LEU A 42 16.90 10.28 9.46
CA LEU A 42 17.19 9.56 8.23
C LEU A 42 18.70 9.60 7.97
N SER A 43 19.30 8.46 7.67
CA SER A 43 20.72 8.41 7.30
C SER A 43 20.95 9.12 5.95
N GLU A 44 22.13 9.68 5.73
CA GLU A 44 22.46 10.36 4.49
C GLU A 44 22.40 9.43 3.27
N ILE A 45 22.78 8.17 3.43
CA ILE A 45 22.69 7.14 2.39
C ILE A 45 21.23 6.95 1.97
N ASN A 46 20.32 6.77 2.95
CA ASN A 46 18.90 6.60 2.66
C ASN A 46 18.29 7.88 2.06
N ALA A 47 18.72 9.06 2.52
CA ALA A 47 18.29 10.33 1.96
C ALA A 47 18.75 10.52 0.50
N ALA A 48 19.98 10.15 0.17
CA ALA A 48 20.50 10.17 -1.20
C ALA A 48 19.71 9.23 -2.12
N ILE A 49 19.42 8.02 -1.67
CA ILE A 49 18.57 7.06 -2.41
C ILE A 49 17.17 7.65 -2.60
N ALA A 50 16.54 8.18 -1.53
CA ALA A 50 15.22 8.79 -1.58
C ALA A 50 15.16 9.94 -2.61
N LYS A 51 16.16 10.82 -2.64
CA LYS A 51 16.27 11.92 -3.61
C LYS A 51 16.24 11.43 -5.05
N ILE A 52 16.93 10.34 -5.37
CA ILE A 52 16.93 9.75 -6.70
C ILE A 52 15.58 9.06 -7.01
N GLN A 53 15.00 8.38 -6.03
CA GLN A 53 13.68 7.74 -6.18
C GLN A 53 12.57 8.76 -6.43
N MET A 54 12.62 9.92 -5.76
CA MET A 54 11.66 11.01 -6.00
C MET A 54 11.70 11.54 -7.43
N LYS A 55 12.88 11.65 -8.04
CA LYS A 55 13.00 12.01 -9.46
C LYS A 55 12.34 11.01 -10.41
N LYS A 56 12.33 9.72 -10.04
CA LYS A 56 11.71 8.63 -10.82
C LYS A 56 10.20 8.50 -10.56
N LEU A 57 9.70 9.06 -9.45
CA LEU A 57 8.35 8.83 -8.96
C LEU A 57 7.24 9.11 -9.99
N PRO A 58 7.23 10.26 -10.72
CA PRO A 58 6.17 10.55 -11.70
C PRO A 58 6.02 9.44 -12.76
N ARG A 59 7.13 8.96 -13.31
CA ARG A 59 7.13 7.84 -14.27
C ARG A 59 6.58 6.56 -13.64
N LEU A 60 7.05 6.20 -12.43
CA LEU A 60 6.63 4.98 -11.74
C LEU A 60 5.13 5.00 -11.41
N LEU A 61 4.59 6.16 -11.02
CA LEU A 61 3.15 6.32 -10.76
C LEU A 61 2.32 6.20 -12.04
N ASN A 62 2.79 6.75 -13.15
CA ASN A 62 2.11 6.63 -14.43
C ASN A 62 2.05 5.18 -14.92
N GLU A 63 3.16 4.44 -14.83
CA GLU A 63 3.21 3.02 -15.18
C GLU A 63 2.26 2.18 -14.31
N ARG A 64 2.18 2.45 -12.99
CA ARG A 64 1.21 1.80 -12.09
C ARG A 64 -0.23 2.11 -12.47
N LYS A 65 -0.53 3.37 -12.78
CA LYS A 65 -1.86 3.81 -13.24
C LYS A 65 -2.27 3.06 -14.52
N ASN A 66 -1.37 2.97 -15.50
CA ASN A 66 -1.63 2.27 -16.75
C ASN A 66 -1.91 0.78 -16.52
N ASN A 67 -1.09 0.10 -15.70
CA ASN A 67 -1.32 -1.31 -15.36
C ASN A 67 -2.64 -1.52 -14.62
N ALA A 68 -2.98 -0.65 -13.66
CA ALA A 68 -4.25 -0.69 -12.95
C ALA A 68 -5.44 -0.52 -13.90
N GLN A 69 -5.35 0.41 -14.85
CA GLN A 69 -6.41 0.66 -15.83
C GLN A 69 -6.60 -0.53 -16.79
N ILE A 70 -5.51 -1.13 -17.27
CA ILE A 70 -5.57 -2.35 -18.09
C ILE A 70 -6.25 -3.47 -17.31
N LEU A 71 -5.84 -3.71 -16.06
CA LEU A 71 -6.40 -4.76 -15.22
C LEU A 71 -7.89 -4.52 -14.92
N THR A 72 -8.28 -3.27 -14.64
CA THR A 72 -9.69 -2.88 -14.47
C THR A 72 -10.52 -3.21 -15.73
N ASN A 73 -10.03 -2.85 -16.92
CA ASN A 73 -10.69 -3.15 -18.16
C ASN A 73 -10.83 -4.66 -18.44
N LEU A 74 -9.82 -5.43 -18.05
CA LEU A 74 -9.83 -6.89 -18.19
C LEU A 74 -10.83 -7.57 -17.24
N LEU A 75 -11.13 -6.96 -16.08
CA LEU A 75 -11.93 -7.57 -15.01
C LEU A 75 -13.35 -6.99 -14.88
N LYS A 76 -13.67 -5.85 -15.49
CA LYS A 76 -14.93 -5.09 -15.28
C LYS A 76 -16.22 -5.86 -15.55
N ASN A 77 -16.19 -6.91 -16.38
CA ASN A 77 -17.37 -7.69 -16.76
C ASN A 77 -17.50 -8.99 -15.94
N TYR A 78 -16.73 -9.14 -14.86
CA TYR A 78 -16.77 -10.35 -14.04
C TYR A 78 -17.25 -10.02 -12.63
N ASP A 79 -17.79 -11.00 -11.93
CA ASP A 79 -18.22 -10.90 -10.53
C ASP A 79 -17.02 -10.78 -9.59
N ILE A 80 -16.35 -9.64 -9.68
CA ILE A 80 -15.17 -9.25 -8.88
C ILE A 80 -15.37 -7.77 -8.54
N ILE A 81 -15.35 -7.42 -7.27
CA ILE A 81 -15.41 -6.03 -6.84
C ILE A 81 -14.07 -5.37 -7.09
N LEU A 82 -14.07 -4.36 -7.94
CA LEU A 82 -12.88 -3.62 -8.35
C LEU A 82 -12.69 -2.35 -7.52
N PRO A 83 -11.44 -1.89 -7.34
CA PRO A 83 -11.19 -0.61 -6.68
C PRO A 83 -11.75 0.53 -7.54
N LYS A 84 -12.41 1.50 -6.88
CA LYS A 84 -12.98 2.68 -7.54
C LYS A 84 -12.19 3.92 -7.15
N GLN A 85 -11.81 4.72 -8.14
CA GLN A 85 -11.28 6.06 -7.94
C GLN A 85 -12.44 7.05 -7.91
N ARG A 86 -12.53 7.91 -6.89
CA ARG A 86 -13.52 8.98 -6.84
C ARG A 86 -13.11 10.15 -7.75
N LYS A 87 -14.08 10.98 -8.15
CA LYS A 87 -13.89 12.03 -9.17
C LYS A 87 -12.74 13.01 -8.85
N ASN A 88 -12.51 13.33 -7.59
CA ASN A 88 -11.53 14.34 -7.14
C ASN A 88 -10.32 13.73 -6.43
N GLU A 89 -10.04 12.44 -6.64
CA GLU A 89 -8.93 11.75 -6.00
C GLU A 89 -7.87 11.33 -7.01
N THR A 90 -6.61 11.41 -6.60
CA THR A 90 -5.49 10.81 -7.34
C THR A 90 -5.02 9.57 -6.58
N VAL A 91 -5.17 8.41 -7.21
CA VAL A 91 -4.74 7.14 -6.64
C VAL A 91 -3.32 6.81 -7.10
N ASN A 92 -2.43 6.49 -6.18
CA ASN A 92 -1.04 6.14 -6.47
C ASN A 92 -0.85 4.68 -6.94
N TRP A 93 -1.90 3.88 -6.86
CA TRP A 93 -1.91 2.46 -7.24
C TRP A 93 -0.75 1.66 -6.61
N TYR A 94 -0.46 1.96 -5.34
CA TYR A 94 0.52 1.18 -4.57
C TYR A 94 0.08 -0.28 -4.49
N LEU A 95 -1.20 -0.50 -4.24
CA LEU A 95 -1.88 -1.80 -4.28
C LEU A 95 -3.09 -1.70 -5.21
N TYR A 96 -3.38 -2.77 -5.94
CA TYR A 96 -4.61 -2.96 -6.69
C TYR A 96 -5.42 -4.05 -5.99
N THR A 97 -6.33 -3.63 -5.11
CA THR A 97 -7.08 -4.56 -4.24
C THR A 97 -8.46 -4.83 -4.83
N VAL A 98 -8.74 -6.09 -5.10
CA VAL A 98 -10.06 -6.59 -5.53
C VAL A 98 -10.71 -7.38 -4.40
N ALA A 99 -12.04 -7.60 -4.47
CA ALA A 99 -12.72 -8.54 -3.58
C ALA A 99 -13.46 -9.61 -4.37
N LEU A 100 -13.34 -10.87 -3.95
CA LEU A 100 -13.95 -12.04 -4.58
C LEU A 100 -14.19 -13.17 -3.55
N LYS A 101 -15.21 -14.03 -3.82
CA LYS A 101 -15.63 -15.10 -2.89
C LYS A 101 -14.50 -16.10 -2.61
N ASN A 102 -13.86 -16.62 -3.63
CA ASN A 102 -12.84 -17.67 -3.52
C ASN A 102 -11.41 -17.07 -3.47
N ARG A 103 -11.23 -15.99 -2.70
CA ARG A 103 -9.99 -15.22 -2.58
C ARG A 103 -8.76 -16.08 -2.29
N ASP A 104 -8.87 -17.02 -1.34
CA ASP A 104 -7.72 -17.87 -0.93
C ASP A 104 -7.31 -18.85 -2.03
N LYS A 105 -8.28 -19.43 -2.74
CA LYS A 105 -8.04 -20.28 -3.92
C LYS A 105 -7.34 -19.50 -5.03
N ALA A 106 -7.83 -18.27 -5.30
CA ALA A 106 -7.22 -17.37 -6.28
C ALA A 106 -5.78 -16.99 -5.90
N MET A 107 -5.54 -16.63 -4.64
CA MET A 107 -4.21 -16.30 -4.13
C MET A 107 -3.22 -17.45 -4.29
N LYS A 108 -3.62 -18.68 -3.91
CA LYS A 108 -2.78 -19.86 -4.06
C LYS A 108 -2.39 -20.10 -5.52
N LYS A 109 -3.35 -20.06 -6.45
CA LYS A 109 -3.10 -20.23 -7.89
C LYS A 109 -2.21 -19.14 -8.48
N LEU A 110 -2.43 -17.88 -8.10
CA LEU A 110 -1.60 -16.75 -8.54
C LEU A 110 -0.15 -16.93 -8.08
N ASN A 111 0.05 -17.21 -6.79
CA ASN A 111 1.39 -17.38 -6.23
C ASN A 111 2.10 -18.61 -6.83
N ALA A 112 1.41 -19.73 -7.04
CA ALA A 112 1.95 -20.89 -7.73
C ALA A 112 2.36 -20.59 -9.19
N SER A 113 1.73 -19.57 -9.80
CA SER A 113 2.07 -19.09 -11.15
C SER A 113 3.13 -18.00 -11.17
N GLY A 114 3.80 -17.72 -10.03
CA GLY A 114 4.83 -16.67 -9.92
C GLY A 114 4.27 -15.23 -9.85
N ILE A 115 2.96 -15.06 -9.61
CA ILE A 115 2.32 -13.75 -9.46
C ILE A 115 2.12 -13.47 -7.97
N GLY A 116 2.90 -12.55 -7.39
CA GLY A 116 2.91 -12.24 -5.97
C GLY A 116 1.62 -11.55 -5.50
N ALA A 117 0.54 -12.30 -5.29
CA ALA A 117 -0.69 -11.80 -4.70
C ALA A 117 -0.65 -11.87 -3.17
N ARG A 118 -1.21 -10.87 -2.47
CA ARG A 118 -1.15 -10.72 -1.02
C ARG A 118 -2.49 -10.27 -0.43
N ILE A 119 -2.68 -10.55 0.86
CA ILE A 119 -3.85 -10.13 1.64
C ILE A 119 -3.39 -9.12 2.68
N TYR A 120 -4.02 -7.94 2.71
CA TYR A 120 -3.76 -6.87 3.67
C TYR A 120 -5.07 -6.42 4.35
N TYR A 121 -5.51 -7.01 5.50
CA TYR A 121 -4.90 -8.11 6.23
C TYR A 121 -5.97 -9.13 6.61
N SER A 122 -5.56 -10.38 6.89
CA SER A 122 -6.42 -11.42 7.42
C SER A 122 -5.65 -12.23 8.47
N PRO A 123 -6.23 -12.45 9.67
CA PRO A 123 -7.52 -11.92 10.14
C PRO A 123 -7.52 -10.39 10.26
N SER A 124 -8.72 -9.79 10.40
CA SER A 124 -8.85 -8.35 10.72
C SER A 124 -8.18 -8.01 12.05
N ILE A 125 -7.61 -6.80 12.17
CA ILE A 125 -6.74 -6.43 13.30
C ILE A 125 -7.39 -6.65 14.66
N HIS A 126 -8.66 -6.26 14.83
CA HIS A 126 -9.39 -6.45 16.09
C HIS A 126 -9.60 -7.93 16.46
N LYS A 127 -9.45 -8.86 15.51
CA LYS A 127 -9.50 -10.32 15.74
C LYS A 127 -8.13 -10.94 16.03
N MET A 128 -7.06 -10.18 15.98
CA MET A 128 -5.73 -10.69 16.30
C MET A 128 -5.60 -10.98 17.79
N PRO A 129 -4.94 -12.08 18.22
CA PRO A 129 -4.90 -12.54 19.61
C PRO A 129 -4.43 -11.48 20.61
N TYR A 130 -3.55 -10.58 20.21
CA TYR A 130 -3.03 -9.51 21.07
C TYR A 130 -4.14 -8.58 21.60
N TYR A 131 -5.13 -8.24 20.77
CA TYR A 131 -6.15 -7.24 21.15
C TYR A 131 -7.23 -7.77 22.08
N LYS A 132 -7.41 -9.09 22.18
CA LYS A 132 -8.37 -9.75 23.12
C LYS A 132 -9.76 -9.09 23.17
N THR A 133 -10.25 -8.57 22.05
CA THR A 133 -11.53 -7.85 21.96
C THR A 133 -12.66 -8.73 21.46
N LYS A 134 -13.89 -8.50 21.98
CA LYS A 134 -15.13 -9.10 21.49
C LYS A 134 -15.84 -8.23 20.43
N LEU A 135 -15.20 -7.15 19.99
CA LEU A 135 -15.76 -6.22 19.02
C LEU A 135 -16.14 -6.94 17.71
N ARG A 136 -17.31 -6.61 17.18
CA ARG A 136 -17.81 -7.07 15.89
C ARG A 136 -17.81 -5.91 14.89
N LEU A 137 -17.08 -6.06 13.79
CA LEU A 137 -16.98 -5.08 12.71
C LEU A 137 -17.30 -5.78 11.38
N PRO A 138 -18.61 -5.96 11.06
CA PRO A 138 -19.04 -6.81 9.94
C PRO A 138 -18.37 -6.45 8.61
N ASN A 139 -18.30 -5.17 8.26
CA ASN A 139 -17.69 -4.71 7.01
C ASN A 139 -16.18 -4.98 6.96
N THR A 140 -15.48 -4.80 8.09
CA THR A 140 -14.04 -5.09 8.20
C THR A 140 -13.77 -6.59 8.11
N GLU A 141 -14.60 -7.40 8.77
CA GLU A 141 -14.49 -8.86 8.77
C GLU A 141 -14.80 -9.43 7.38
N TRP A 142 -15.82 -8.88 6.72
CA TRP A 142 -16.11 -9.21 5.33
C TRP A 142 -14.94 -8.84 4.41
N ALA A 143 -14.40 -7.64 4.51
CA ALA A 143 -13.24 -7.22 3.71
C ALA A 143 -12.04 -8.15 3.96
N ALA A 144 -11.71 -8.45 5.23
CA ALA A 144 -10.62 -9.34 5.59
C ALA A 144 -10.74 -10.76 4.98
N SER A 145 -11.97 -11.23 4.72
CA SER A 145 -12.22 -12.54 4.12
C SER A 145 -12.28 -12.52 2.58
N HIS A 146 -12.47 -11.37 1.93
CA HIS A 146 -12.72 -11.28 0.49
C HIS A 146 -11.62 -10.55 -0.30
N VAL A 147 -10.87 -9.62 0.33
CA VAL A 147 -9.90 -8.80 -0.41
C VAL A 147 -8.62 -9.54 -0.78
N LEU A 148 -8.11 -9.21 -1.97
CA LEU A 148 -6.85 -9.70 -2.52
C LEU A 148 -6.15 -8.57 -3.27
N SER A 149 -4.91 -8.31 -2.92
CA SER A 149 -4.09 -7.29 -3.59
C SER A 149 -3.21 -7.93 -4.66
N LEU A 150 -3.31 -7.36 -5.86
CA LEU A 150 -2.62 -7.80 -7.07
C LEU A 150 -1.47 -6.83 -7.41
N PRO A 151 -0.36 -7.33 -7.95
CA PRO A 151 0.75 -6.47 -8.34
C PRO A 151 0.41 -5.68 -9.62
N VAL A 152 0.63 -4.36 -9.57
CA VAL A 152 0.51 -3.44 -10.72
C VAL A 152 1.76 -2.55 -10.86
N HIS A 153 2.88 -2.94 -10.24
CA HIS A 153 4.12 -2.19 -10.29
C HIS A 153 4.73 -2.17 -11.71
N PRO A 154 5.66 -1.25 -12.01
CA PRO A 154 6.20 -1.04 -13.36
C PRO A 154 6.81 -2.26 -14.05
N LYS A 155 7.26 -3.26 -13.28
CA LYS A 155 7.82 -4.50 -13.84
C LYS A 155 6.77 -5.55 -14.26
N VAL A 156 5.47 -5.28 -13.98
CA VAL A 156 4.37 -6.17 -14.40
C VAL A 156 4.13 -5.97 -15.90
N ARG A 157 4.21 -7.04 -16.68
CA ARG A 157 4.00 -7.02 -18.14
C ARG A 157 2.51 -7.20 -18.45
N LYS A 158 2.10 -6.79 -19.66
CA LYS A 158 0.72 -6.99 -20.15
C LYS A 158 0.31 -8.47 -20.14
N SER A 159 1.24 -9.37 -20.46
CA SER A 159 1.03 -10.81 -20.36
C SER A 159 0.74 -11.29 -18.95
N ASP A 160 1.37 -10.69 -17.92
CA ASP A 160 1.12 -11.03 -16.53
C ASP A 160 -0.28 -10.56 -16.09
N LEU A 161 -0.74 -9.38 -16.55
CA LEU A 161 -2.10 -8.89 -16.33
C LEU A 161 -3.16 -9.81 -16.95
N ALA A 162 -2.91 -10.30 -18.17
CA ALA A 162 -3.79 -11.27 -18.83
C ALA A 162 -3.85 -12.62 -18.08
N ARG A 163 -2.69 -13.10 -17.58
CA ARG A 163 -2.62 -14.30 -16.72
C ARG A 163 -3.38 -14.12 -15.41
N MET A 164 -3.26 -12.94 -14.76
CA MET A 164 -4.04 -12.62 -13.56
C MET A 164 -5.53 -12.75 -13.82
N LYS A 165 -6.03 -12.13 -14.92
CA LYS A 165 -7.43 -12.26 -15.33
C LYS A 165 -7.84 -13.73 -15.42
N LYS A 166 -7.13 -14.54 -16.20
CA LYS A 166 -7.45 -15.96 -16.42
C LYS A 166 -7.57 -16.71 -15.08
N ILE A 167 -6.55 -16.58 -14.22
CA ILE A 167 -6.52 -17.28 -12.93
C ILE A 167 -7.65 -16.85 -12.00
N LEU A 168 -7.97 -15.53 -11.95
CA LEU A 168 -9.06 -15.02 -11.13
C LEU A 168 -10.42 -15.58 -11.58
N ILE A 169 -10.66 -15.65 -12.89
CA ILE A 169 -11.89 -16.19 -13.46
C ILE A 169 -12.00 -17.70 -13.16
N ASP A 170 -10.93 -18.47 -13.41
CA ASP A 170 -10.87 -19.92 -13.18
C ASP A 170 -10.91 -20.30 -11.69
N SER A 171 -10.81 -19.34 -10.80
CA SER A 171 -10.88 -19.54 -9.36
C SER A 171 -12.27 -19.30 -8.76
N ARG A 172 -13.25 -18.83 -9.58
CA ARG A 172 -14.61 -18.56 -9.12
C ARG A 172 -15.45 -19.85 -8.96
N ASN A 173 -15.12 -20.83 -9.74
CA ASN A 173 -15.67 -22.20 -9.65
C ASN A 173 -14.77 -23.01 -8.67
#